data_3078a57bd113cccef8fb3dcca72e6d69
#
_entry.id   3078a57bd113cccef8fb3dcca72e6d69
#
_cell.length_a   1.000
_cell.length_b   1.000
_cell.length_c   1.000
_cell.angle_alpha   90.00
_cell.angle_beta   90.00
_cell.angle_gamma   90.00
#
_symmetry.space_group_name_H-M   'P 1'
#
loop_
_entity.id
_entity.type
_entity.pdbx_description
1 polymer ?
#
loop_
_entity_poly.entity_id
_entity_poly.type
_entity_poly.pdbx_seq_one_letter_code
_entity_poly.pdbx_strand_id
1 'polypeptide(L)'
;MLNEAQRTDKFCEYYAKWITVYKKGAIRQVTMDKYLMTQKWLEKLIPDLKICDLNRIAYQQLLNDYAEYHERQTTMDFHHQLKGAVLDAVDEGLIDRDPTRKAIIKGKAPSTKKIKYLNQFELHTLLASLELKDEVNWDYFILLVAKTGMRFSEALALTPKDFDFYHQTLSISKTWDYKGAGGFQPTKNKSSVRKIQIDWQSVIRFSELVKGLPDDQPIFVDGKVYNSTVNDVLSRHCERCNIPVISIHGLRHTHASLLLFTGVSIASVARRLGHSSFP
;
A
#
# COMPACT_ATOMS: atom_id res chain seq x y z
N MET A 1 -19.08 -40.17 3.80
CA MET A 1 -18.21 -40.76 2.75
C MET A 1 -17.58 -39.74 1.82
N LEU A 2 -18.26 -38.70 1.30
CA LEU A 2 -17.63 -37.65 0.48
C LEU A 2 -16.60 -36.81 1.27
N ASN A 3 -16.81 -36.59 2.56
CA ASN A 3 -15.89 -35.81 3.41
C ASN A 3 -14.57 -36.53 3.75
N GLU A 4 -14.52 -37.86 3.82
CA GLU A 4 -13.30 -38.58 4.19
C GLU A 4 -12.24 -38.57 3.08
N ALA A 5 -12.65 -38.71 1.81
CA ALA A 5 -11.75 -38.59 0.69
C ALA A 5 -11.12 -37.21 0.57
N GLN A 6 -11.91 -36.14 0.81
CA GLN A 6 -11.43 -34.74 0.79
C GLN A 6 -10.49 -34.39 1.98
N ARG A 7 -10.65 -35.05 3.13
CA ARG A 7 -9.76 -34.88 4.30
C ARG A 7 -8.32 -35.35 4.05
N THR A 8 -8.13 -36.25 3.10
CA THR A 8 -6.80 -36.76 2.71
C THR A 8 -6.15 -35.98 1.58
N ASP A 9 -6.86 -34.98 1.00
CA ASP A 9 -6.30 -34.07 0.01
C ASP A 9 -5.15 -33.26 0.62
N LYS A 10 -4.20 -32.84 -0.21
CA LYS A 10 -3.12 -31.93 0.22
C LYS A 10 -3.67 -30.55 0.53
N PHE A 11 -3.23 -29.96 1.62
CA PHE A 11 -3.69 -28.61 2.04
C PHE A 11 -3.36 -27.56 0.97
N CYS A 12 -2.21 -27.63 0.30
CA CYS A 12 -1.86 -26.71 -0.78
C CYS A 12 -2.83 -26.78 -1.97
N GLU A 13 -3.33 -27.98 -2.32
CA GLU A 13 -4.32 -28.15 -3.39
C GLU A 13 -5.70 -27.62 -2.99
N TYR A 14 -6.13 -27.87 -1.75
CA TYR A 14 -7.34 -27.28 -1.19
C TYR A 14 -7.27 -25.75 -1.22
N TYR A 15 -6.16 -25.18 -0.77
CA TYR A 15 -5.96 -23.74 -0.75
C TYR A 15 -6.03 -23.12 -2.15
N ALA A 16 -5.44 -23.75 -3.17
CA ALA A 16 -5.53 -23.32 -4.57
C ALA A 16 -6.97 -23.33 -5.09
N LYS A 17 -7.74 -24.39 -4.79
CA LYS A 17 -9.17 -24.47 -5.12
C LYS A 17 -9.95 -23.37 -4.40
N TRP A 18 -9.70 -23.18 -3.11
CA TRP A 18 -10.35 -22.15 -2.29
C TRP A 18 -10.10 -20.72 -2.83
N ILE A 19 -8.87 -20.38 -3.21
CA ILE A 19 -8.55 -19.09 -3.84
C ILE A 19 -9.37 -18.91 -5.12
N THR A 20 -9.44 -19.94 -5.94
CA THR A 20 -10.15 -19.89 -7.23
C THR A 20 -11.64 -19.68 -7.04
N VAL A 21 -12.26 -20.35 -6.07
CA VAL A 21 -13.70 -20.28 -5.81
C VAL A 21 -14.07 -18.97 -5.10
N TYR A 22 -13.35 -18.60 -4.03
CA TYR A 22 -13.77 -17.52 -3.15
C TYR A 22 -13.09 -16.16 -3.41
N LYS A 23 -11.94 -16.14 -4.10
CA LYS A 23 -11.16 -14.89 -4.28
C LYS A 23 -11.11 -14.40 -5.73
N LYS A 24 -11.09 -15.29 -6.71
CA LYS A 24 -11.03 -14.91 -8.12
C LYS A 24 -12.27 -14.10 -8.52
N GLY A 25 -12.03 -12.89 -9.04
CA GLY A 25 -13.12 -11.97 -9.43
C GLY A 25 -13.76 -11.18 -8.27
N ALA A 26 -13.57 -11.59 -6.99
CA ALA A 26 -14.10 -10.90 -5.82
C ALA A 26 -13.15 -9.86 -5.22
N ILE A 27 -11.85 -9.96 -5.52
CA ILE A 27 -10.80 -9.08 -4.99
C ILE A 27 -9.97 -8.47 -6.11
N ARG A 28 -9.27 -7.35 -5.81
CA ARG A 28 -8.35 -6.71 -6.75
C ARG A 28 -7.15 -7.60 -7.05
N GLN A 29 -6.59 -7.49 -8.27
CA GLN A 29 -5.44 -8.30 -8.71
C GLN A 29 -4.26 -8.23 -7.75
N VAL A 30 -3.89 -7.05 -7.25
CA VAL A 30 -2.81 -6.87 -6.25
C VAL A 30 -3.04 -7.69 -4.96
N THR A 31 -4.29 -7.91 -4.58
CA THR A 31 -4.63 -8.76 -3.43
C THR A 31 -4.57 -10.22 -3.83
N MET A 32 -5.04 -10.57 -5.03
CA MET A 32 -4.94 -11.92 -5.59
C MET A 32 -3.49 -12.39 -5.67
N ASP A 33 -2.58 -11.53 -6.13
CA ASP A 33 -1.14 -11.85 -6.22
C ASP A 33 -0.54 -12.25 -4.87
N LYS A 34 -1.01 -11.67 -3.76
CA LYS A 34 -0.60 -12.06 -2.40
C LYS A 34 -1.08 -13.46 -2.05
N TYR A 35 -2.32 -13.82 -2.37
CA TYR A 35 -2.84 -15.17 -2.17
C TYR A 35 -2.08 -16.19 -3.02
N LEU A 36 -1.76 -15.85 -4.26
CA LEU A 36 -0.95 -16.71 -5.13
C LEU A 36 0.50 -16.87 -4.61
N MET A 37 1.06 -15.83 -4.01
CA MET A 37 2.37 -15.91 -3.35
C MET A 37 2.30 -16.84 -2.12
N THR A 38 1.24 -16.74 -1.32
CA THR A 38 0.98 -17.66 -0.19
C THR A 38 0.86 -19.10 -0.67
N GLN A 39 0.17 -19.35 -1.78
CA GLN A 39 0.08 -20.68 -2.41
C GLN A 39 1.46 -21.26 -2.73
N LYS A 40 2.33 -20.48 -3.38
CA LYS A 40 3.71 -20.91 -3.71
C LYS A 40 4.53 -21.25 -2.47
N TRP A 41 4.32 -20.53 -1.37
CA TRP A 41 4.98 -20.84 -0.11
C TRP A 41 4.45 -22.11 0.55
N LEU A 42 3.14 -22.38 0.46
CA LEU A 42 2.58 -23.66 0.93
C LEU A 42 3.16 -24.85 0.15
N GLU A 43 3.24 -24.75 -1.17
CA GLU A 43 3.85 -25.76 -2.04
C GLU A 43 5.33 -26.01 -1.72
N LYS A 44 6.03 -24.97 -1.27
CA LYS A 44 7.45 -25.07 -0.88
C LYS A 44 7.64 -25.69 0.51
N LEU A 45 6.83 -25.26 1.50
CA LEU A 45 7.06 -25.60 2.91
C LEU A 45 6.34 -26.89 3.34
N ILE A 46 5.16 -27.17 2.79
CA ILE A 46 4.31 -28.29 3.19
C ILE A 46 3.66 -28.98 1.97
N PRO A 47 4.44 -29.40 0.96
CA PRO A 47 3.89 -29.92 -0.30
C PRO A 47 2.98 -31.14 -0.13
N ASP A 48 3.21 -31.93 0.91
CA ASP A 48 2.52 -33.22 1.12
C ASP A 48 1.63 -33.25 2.37
N LEU A 49 1.50 -32.14 3.08
CA LEU A 49 0.67 -32.07 4.28
C LEU A 49 -0.81 -32.25 3.91
N LYS A 50 -1.45 -33.27 4.47
CA LYS A 50 -2.90 -33.48 4.31
C LYS A 50 -3.70 -32.52 5.14
N ILE A 51 -4.91 -32.19 4.70
CA ILE A 51 -5.81 -31.24 5.40
C ILE A 51 -6.09 -31.72 6.82
N CYS A 52 -6.41 -33.00 7.00
CA CYS A 52 -6.71 -33.60 8.30
C CYS A 52 -5.53 -33.55 9.28
N ASP A 53 -4.29 -33.47 8.79
CA ASP A 53 -3.08 -33.43 9.61
C ASP A 53 -2.69 -32.00 10.01
N LEU A 54 -3.40 -30.98 9.49
CA LEU A 54 -3.16 -29.58 9.80
C LEU A 54 -3.69 -29.23 11.22
N ASN A 55 -3.04 -29.76 12.23
CA ASN A 55 -3.29 -29.46 13.64
C ASN A 55 -2.52 -28.21 14.10
N ARG A 56 -2.70 -27.81 15.38
CA ARG A 56 -2.04 -26.61 15.93
C ARG A 56 -0.53 -26.63 15.86
N ILE A 57 0.09 -27.81 16.04
CA ILE A 57 1.55 -27.94 15.99
C ILE A 57 2.04 -27.79 14.55
N ALA A 58 1.40 -28.49 13.60
CA ALA A 58 1.73 -28.38 12.17
C ALA A 58 1.55 -26.95 11.64
N TYR A 59 0.45 -26.29 12.04
CA TYR A 59 0.21 -24.90 11.66
C TYR A 59 1.25 -23.93 12.25
N GLN A 60 1.60 -24.10 13.53
CA GLN A 60 2.64 -23.29 14.16
C GLN A 60 4.02 -23.52 13.54
N GLN A 61 4.34 -24.78 13.18
CA GLN A 61 5.59 -25.10 12.48
C GLN A 61 5.65 -24.44 11.12
N LEU A 62 4.58 -24.51 10.34
CA LEU A 62 4.46 -23.78 9.05
C LEU A 62 4.76 -22.29 9.20
N LEU A 63 4.19 -21.64 10.23
CA LEU A 63 4.46 -20.22 10.49
C LEU A 63 5.91 -19.97 10.93
N ASN A 64 6.51 -20.87 11.70
CA ASN A 64 7.91 -20.77 12.10
C ASN A 64 8.85 -20.90 10.93
N ASP A 65 8.62 -21.89 10.04
CA ASP A 65 9.43 -22.13 8.85
C ASP A 65 9.34 -20.94 7.87
N TYR A 66 8.15 -20.36 7.71
CA TYR A 66 7.97 -19.14 6.92
C TYR A 66 8.70 -17.94 7.56
N ALA A 67 8.69 -17.83 8.87
CA ALA A 67 9.32 -16.77 9.65
C ALA A 67 10.86 -16.77 9.56
N GLU A 68 11.48 -17.91 9.20
CA GLU A 68 12.93 -17.97 8.96
C GLU A 68 13.38 -17.12 7.76
N TYR A 69 12.48 -16.87 6.83
CA TYR A 69 12.77 -16.10 5.61
C TYR A 69 12.23 -14.66 5.67
N HIS A 70 11.28 -14.36 6.60
CA HIS A 70 10.50 -13.15 6.58
C HIS A 70 10.48 -12.38 7.90
N GLU A 71 10.24 -11.06 7.81
CA GLU A 71 9.98 -10.23 8.97
C GLU A 71 8.61 -10.58 9.60
N ARG A 72 8.47 -10.28 10.90
CA ARG A 72 7.26 -10.57 11.68
C ARG A 72 5.97 -10.06 11.02
N GLN A 73 5.97 -8.86 10.41
CA GLN A 73 4.79 -8.33 9.74
C GLN A 73 4.39 -9.15 8.51
N THR A 74 5.37 -9.57 7.72
CA THR A 74 5.12 -10.43 6.55
C THR A 74 4.57 -11.80 6.97
N THR A 75 5.08 -12.37 8.06
CA THR A 75 4.54 -13.61 8.64
C THR A 75 3.11 -13.43 9.17
N MET A 76 2.80 -12.27 9.76
CA MET A 76 1.43 -11.92 10.16
C MET A 76 0.48 -11.85 8.95
N ASP A 77 0.91 -11.23 7.85
CA ASP A 77 0.13 -11.14 6.62
C ASP A 77 -0.12 -12.54 6.02
N PHE A 78 0.90 -13.41 6.04
CA PHE A 78 0.79 -14.82 5.63
C PHE A 78 -0.24 -15.58 6.48
N HIS A 79 -0.16 -15.46 7.82
CA HIS A 79 -1.15 -16.01 8.73
C HIS A 79 -2.57 -15.54 8.39
N HIS A 80 -2.79 -14.25 8.16
CA HIS A 80 -4.11 -13.71 7.84
C HIS A 80 -4.66 -14.23 6.51
N GLN A 81 -3.79 -14.47 5.52
CA GLN A 81 -4.18 -15.01 4.22
C GLN A 81 -4.57 -16.50 4.31
N LEU A 82 -3.90 -17.26 5.18
CA LEU A 82 -4.23 -18.66 5.42
C LEU A 82 -5.49 -18.84 6.23
N LYS A 83 -5.69 -17.98 7.24
CA LYS A 83 -6.74 -18.14 8.25
C LYS A 83 -8.12 -18.31 7.65
N GLY A 84 -8.47 -17.56 6.59
CA GLY A 84 -9.78 -17.70 5.92
C GLY A 84 -10.02 -19.10 5.40
N ALA A 85 -9.08 -19.65 4.62
CA ALA A 85 -9.19 -20.99 4.07
C ALA A 85 -9.20 -22.08 5.14
N VAL A 86 -8.41 -21.89 6.21
CA VAL A 86 -8.36 -22.85 7.33
C VAL A 86 -9.68 -22.87 8.10
N LEU A 87 -10.30 -21.70 8.34
CA LEU A 87 -11.59 -21.64 9.04
C LEU A 87 -12.72 -22.26 8.21
N ASP A 88 -12.73 -22.00 6.89
CA ASP A 88 -13.69 -22.64 5.99
C ASP A 88 -13.50 -24.18 6.00
N ALA A 89 -12.23 -24.67 6.00
CA ALA A 89 -11.96 -26.12 6.12
C ALA A 89 -12.40 -26.71 7.46
N VAL A 90 -12.38 -25.94 8.54
CA VAL A 90 -12.95 -26.37 9.84
C VAL A 90 -14.48 -26.45 9.77
N ASP A 91 -15.11 -25.44 9.18
CA ASP A 91 -16.58 -25.38 9.05
C ASP A 91 -17.09 -26.49 8.10
N GLU A 92 -16.30 -26.87 7.09
CA GLU A 92 -16.58 -28.00 6.19
C GLU A 92 -16.29 -29.38 6.84
N GLY A 93 -15.74 -29.42 8.08
CA GLY A 93 -15.39 -30.65 8.78
C GLY A 93 -14.15 -31.37 8.24
N LEU A 94 -13.32 -30.70 7.43
CA LEU A 94 -12.07 -31.24 6.91
C LEU A 94 -10.95 -31.17 7.96
N ILE A 95 -10.99 -30.19 8.84
CA ILE A 95 -10.12 -29.99 10.00
C ILE A 95 -10.97 -30.07 11.25
N ASP A 96 -10.59 -30.88 12.23
CA ASP A 96 -11.41 -31.12 13.41
C ASP A 96 -11.51 -29.92 14.37
N ARG A 97 -10.47 -29.11 14.46
CA ARG A 97 -10.39 -27.94 15.35
C ARG A 97 -9.54 -26.84 14.71
N ASP A 98 -9.95 -25.58 14.90
CA ASP A 98 -9.22 -24.40 14.42
C ASP A 98 -7.75 -24.39 14.91
N PRO A 99 -6.76 -24.64 14.02
CA PRO A 99 -5.34 -24.65 14.35
C PRO A 99 -4.76 -23.24 14.42
N THR A 100 -5.46 -22.22 13.92
CA THR A 100 -4.98 -20.83 13.84
C THR A 100 -5.14 -20.08 15.17
N ARG A 101 -5.94 -20.66 16.10
CA ARG A 101 -6.23 -20.04 17.39
C ARG A 101 -4.98 -19.95 18.27
N LYS A 102 -4.66 -18.74 18.74
CA LYS A 102 -3.48 -18.43 19.56
C LYS A 102 -2.15 -18.77 18.85
N ALA A 103 -2.10 -18.67 17.53
CA ALA A 103 -0.85 -18.79 16.78
C ALA A 103 0.15 -17.70 17.22
N ILE A 104 1.40 -18.08 17.39
CA ILE A 104 2.50 -17.17 17.77
C ILE A 104 3.21 -16.74 16.50
N ILE A 105 3.17 -15.43 16.23
CA ILE A 105 3.80 -14.87 15.04
C ILE A 105 5.25 -14.46 15.37
N LYS A 106 6.19 -15.19 14.79
CA LYS A 106 7.62 -14.89 14.81
C LYS A 106 8.04 -14.22 13.51
N GLY A 107 9.29 -13.88 13.36
CA GLY A 107 9.91 -13.35 12.15
C GLY A 107 11.28 -12.75 12.45
N LYS A 108 12.04 -12.51 11.39
CA LYS A 108 13.34 -11.82 11.49
C LYS A 108 13.13 -10.43 12.10
N ALA A 109 14.11 -9.99 12.89
CA ALA A 109 14.16 -8.60 13.30
C ALA A 109 14.28 -7.69 12.06
N PRO A 110 13.58 -6.55 12.01
CA PRO A 110 13.76 -5.61 10.92
C PRO A 110 15.23 -5.17 10.86
N SER A 111 15.77 -5.16 9.65
CA SER A 111 17.20 -4.86 9.40
C SER A 111 17.63 -3.49 9.90
N THR A 112 16.70 -2.52 9.93
CA THR A 112 16.88 -1.17 10.47
C THR A 112 15.55 -0.59 10.92
N LYS A 113 15.55 0.23 11.99
CA LYS A 113 14.40 1.10 12.31
C LYS A 113 14.34 2.21 11.27
N LYS A 114 13.56 2.02 10.22
CA LYS A 114 13.36 3.07 9.21
C LYS A 114 12.59 4.23 9.82
N ILE A 115 13.16 5.43 9.75
CA ILE A 115 12.44 6.67 10.04
C ILE A 115 11.30 6.77 9.01
N LYS A 116 10.09 7.00 9.50
CA LYS A 116 8.89 6.95 8.66
C LYS A 116 8.42 8.32 8.20
N TYR A 117 8.87 9.40 8.83
CA TYR A 117 8.48 10.78 8.53
C TYR A 117 9.58 11.75 8.93
N LEU A 118 9.55 12.95 8.35
CA LEU A 118 10.43 14.06 8.65
C LEU A 118 9.79 14.99 9.68
N ASN A 119 10.60 15.68 10.46
CA ASN A 119 10.15 16.82 11.26
C ASN A 119 9.97 18.07 10.38
N GLN A 120 9.50 19.17 10.96
CA GLN A 120 9.21 20.41 10.23
C GLN A 120 10.46 21.02 9.58
N PHE A 121 11.59 21.03 10.28
CA PHE A 121 12.84 21.56 9.76
C PHE A 121 13.37 20.70 8.60
N GLU A 122 13.40 19.39 8.77
CA GLU A 122 13.83 18.45 7.74
C GLU A 122 12.95 18.53 6.49
N LEU A 123 11.62 18.67 6.65
CA LEU A 123 10.72 18.88 5.52
C LEU A 123 11.01 20.20 4.81
N HIS A 124 11.21 21.29 5.55
CA HIS A 124 11.53 22.58 4.95
C HIS A 124 12.85 22.52 4.16
N THR A 125 13.88 21.87 4.72
CA THR A 125 15.18 21.65 4.07
C THR A 125 15.03 20.85 2.78
N LEU A 126 14.24 19.75 2.80
CA LEU A 126 13.92 18.97 1.62
C LEU A 126 13.25 19.83 0.54
N LEU A 127 12.18 20.56 0.90
CA LEU A 127 11.43 21.37 -0.08
C LEU A 127 12.27 22.50 -0.69
N ALA A 128 13.20 23.08 0.07
CA ALA A 128 14.14 24.08 -0.42
C ALA A 128 15.19 23.50 -1.39
N SER A 129 15.45 22.20 -1.34
CA SER A 129 16.41 21.52 -2.21
C SER A 129 15.84 21.06 -3.56
N LEU A 130 14.52 21.14 -3.73
CA LEU A 130 13.86 20.70 -4.96
C LEU A 130 14.19 21.61 -6.14
N GLU A 131 14.47 21.03 -7.29
CA GLU A 131 14.79 21.71 -8.55
C GLU A 131 13.52 21.80 -9.41
N LEU A 132 12.70 22.84 -9.12
CA LEU A 132 11.44 23.08 -9.80
C LEU A 132 11.71 23.85 -11.10
N LYS A 133 11.94 23.10 -12.18
CA LYS A 133 12.18 23.63 -13.52
C LYS A 133 10.87 23.99 -14.24
N ASP A 134 10.97 24.55 -15.45
CA ASP A 134 9.81 24.92 -16.26
C ASP A 134 9.10 23.71 -16.92
N GLU A 135 9.61 22.51 -16.66
CA GLU A 135 9.07 21.24 -17.18
C GLU A 135 8.66 20.30 -16.04
N VAL A 136 7.72 19.40 -16.33
CA VAL A 136 7.27 18.36 -15.39
C VAL A 136 8.43 17.45 -15.02
N ASN A 137 8.72 17.34 -13.72
CA ASN A 137 9.73 16.45 -13.18
C ASN A 137 9.30 15.83 -11.84
N TRP A 138 10.09 14.93 -11.30
CA TRP A 138 9.78 14.25 -10.04
C TRP A 138 9.88 15.15 -8.81
N ASP A 139 10.55 16.28 -8.90
CA ASP A 139 10.63 17.26 -7.81
C ASP A 139 9.27 17.96 -7.59
N TYR A 140 8.53 18.24 -8.67
CA TYR A 140 7.14 18.68 -8.57
C TYR A 140 6.23 17.61 -7.97
N PHE A 141 6.45 16.34 -8.29
CA PHE A 141 5.71 15.25 -7.69
C PHE A 141 5.98 15.13 -6.19
N ILE A 142 7.25 15.23 -5.77
CA ILE A 142 7.66 15.25 -4.36
C ILE A 142 7.02 16.43 -3.63
N LEU A 143 7.09 17.62 -4.20
CA LEU A 143 6.43 18.83 -3.67
C LEU A 143 4.93 18.60 -3.47
N LEU A 144 4.25 18.09 -4.50
CA LEU A 144 2.81 17.82 -4.45
C LEU A 144 2.45 16.87 -3.31
N VAL A 145 3.13 15.74 -3.21
CA VAL A 145 2.84 14.75 -2.16
C VAL A 145 3.15 15.29 -0.77
N ALA A 146 4.24 16.04 -0.61
CA ALA A 146 4.60 16.69 0.65
C ALA A 146 3.54 17.71 1.11
N LYS A 147 3.02 18.52 0.18
CA LYS A 147 2.03 19.58 0.46
C LYS A 147 0.59 19.07 0.63
N THR A 148 0.26 17.91 0.07
CA THR A 148 -1.12 17.39 0.03
C THR A 148 -1.34 16.12 0.86
N GLY A 149 -0.28 15.34 1.11
CA GLY A 149 -0.38 14.04 1.74
C GLY A 149 -1.08 12.98 0.90
N MET A 150 -1.18 13.15 -0.43
CA MET A 150 -1.80 12.19 -1.34
C MET A 150 -1.09 10.84 -1.35
N ARG A 151 -1.82 9.77 -1.71
CA ARG A 151 -1.19 8.50 -2.03
C ARG A 151 -0.45 8.58 -3.36
N PHE A 152 0.62 7.81 -3.53
CA PHE A 152 1.40 7.77 -4.76
C PHE A 152 0.54 7.59 -6.02
N SER A 153 -0.37 6.62 -6.01
CA SER A 153 -1.26 6.35 -7.14
C SER A 153 -2.33 7.43 -7.38
N GLU A 154 -2.74 8.17 -6.34
CA GLU A 154 -3.63 9.33 -6.45
C GLU A 154 -2.90 10.49 -7.12
N ALA A 155 -1.66 10.76 -6.70
CA ALA A 155 -0.84 11.84 -7.27
C ALA A 155 -0.46 11.58 -8.74
N LEU A 156 -0.16 10.32 -9.10
CA LEU A 156 0.08 9.94 -10.50
C LEU A 156 -1.14 10.12 -11.41
N ALA A 157 -2.35 9.98 -10.86
CA ALA A 157 -3.58 10.11 -11.64
C ALA A 157 -4.06 11.56 -11.82
N LEU A 158 -3.35 12.54 -11.25
CA LEU A 158 -3.76 13.93 -11.40
C LEU A 158 -3.59 14.43 -12.82
N THR A 159 -4.59 15.17 -13.25
CA THR A 159 -4.67 15.85 -14.55
C THR A 159 -4.83 17.35 -14.31
N PRO A 160 -4.53 18.25 -15.28
CA PRO A 160 -4.73 19.70 -15.11
C PRO A 160 -6.14 20.08 -14.64
N LYS A 161 -7.18 19.41 -15.13
CA LYS A 161 -8.59 19.67 -14.75
C LYS A 161 -8.95 19.33 -13.30
N ASP A 162 -8.11 18.57 -12.58
CA ASP A 162 -8.34 18.28 -11.18
C ASP A 162 -8.01 19.48 -10.27
N PHE A 163 -7.30 20.50 -10.79
CA PHE A 163 -6.96 21.72 -10.08
C PHE A 163 -8.02 22.80 -10.32
N ASP A 164 -8.52 23.35 -9.24
CA ASP A 164 -9.35 24.56 -9.24
C ASP A 164 -8.52 25.68 -8.63
N PHE A 165 -7.73 26.36 -9.45
CA PHE A 165 -6.80 27.39 -9.03
C PHE A 165 -7.51 28.61 -8.45
N TYR A 166 -8.71 28.93 -8.93
CA TYR A 166 -9.49 30.05 -8.43
C TYR A 166 -9.95 29.82 -6.97
N HIS A 167 -10.45 28.65 -6.65
CA HIS A 167 -10.86 28.28 -5.30
C HIS A 167 -9.72 27.65 -4.47
N GLN A 168 -8.50 27.56 -5.01
CA GLN A 168 -7.32 26.96 -4.39
C GLN A 168 -7.59 25.52 -3.90
N THR A 169 -8.26 24.72 -4.72
CA THR A 169 -8.61 23.37 -4.36
C THR A 169 -8.13 22.34 -5.38
N LEU A 170 -7.92 21.12 -4.90
CA LEU A 170 -7.51 19.96 -5.69
C LEU A 170 -8.50 18.81 -5.47
N SER A 171 -9.05 18.29 -6.57
CA SER A 171 -9.98 17.17 -6.56
C SER A 171 -9.24 15.85 -6.70
N ILE A 172 -9.51 14.91 -5.81
CA ILE A 172 -8.90 13.59 -5.78
C ILE A 172 -10.03 12.57 -5.93
N SER A 173 -10.19 12.01 -7.13
CA SER A 173 -11.32 11.12 -7.47
C SER A 173 -10.89 9.81 -8.13
N LYS A 174 -9.63 9.67 -8.51
CA LYS A 174 -9.10 8.56 -9.29
C LYS A 174 -7.69 8.17 -8.86
N THR A 175 -7.21 7.03 -9.31
CA THR A 175 -5.85 6.53 -9.09
C THR A 175 -5.26 6.04 -10.42
N TRP A 176 -3.94 5.96 -10.50
CA TRP A 176 -3.24 5.39 -11.64
C TRP A 176 -2.76 3.97 -11.34
N ASP A 177 -2.99 3.04 -12.28
CA ASP A 177 -2.53 1.66 -12.17
C ASP A 177 -1.06 1.52 -12.61
N TYR A 178 -0.14 1.99 -11.77
CA TYR A 178 1.29 1.94 -12.07
C TYR A 178 1.92 0.53 -11.91
N LYS A 179 1.20 -0.41 -11.31
CA LYS A 179 1.67 -1.80 -11.11
C LYS A 179 1.24 -2.75 -12.22
N GLY A 180 0.12 -2.47 -12.89
CA GLY A 180 -0.43 -3.27 -13.96
C GLY A 180 -0.21 -2.66 -15.34
N ALA A 181 -1.26 -2.65 -16.14
CA ALA A 181 -1.24 -2.19 -17.52
C ALA A 181 -1.23 -0.65 -17.68
N GLY A 182 -1.28 0.10 -16.58
CA GLY A 182 -1.48 1.55 -16.62
C GLY A 182 -2.96 1.94 -16.68
N GLY A 183 -3.21 3.24 -16.76
CA GLY A 183 -4.57 3.78 -16.91
C GLY A 183 -5.22 4.21 -15.58
N PHE A 184 -6.28 5.00 -15.73
CA PHE A 184 -7.08 5.49 -14.61
C PHE A 184 -7.90 4.37 -13.98
N GLN A 185 -7.94 4.35 -12.65
CA GLN A 185 -8.71 3.41 -11.85
C GLN A 185 -9.51 4.16 -10.79
N PRO A 186 -10.65 3.63 -10.33
CA PRO A 186 -11.36 4.21 -9.21
C PRO A 186 -10.51 4.15 -7.93
N THR A 187 -10.78 5.07 -7.01
CA THR A 187 -10.13 5.06 -5.69
C THR A 187 -10.47 3.77 -4.91
N LYS A 188 -9.65 3.46 -3.91
CA LYS A 188 -9.84 2.23 -3.11
C LYS A 188 -11.19 2.20 -2.38
N ASN A 189 -11.63 3.34 -1.83
CA ASN A 189 -12.83 3.49 -1.03
C ASN A 189 -13.54 4.79 -1.41
N LYS A 190 -14.85 4.90 -1.13
CA LYS A 190 -15.62 6.14 -1.34
C LYS A 190 -15.04 7.34 -0.57
N SER A 191 -14.54 7.13 0.64
CA SER A 191 -13.88 8.16 1.46
C SER A 191 -12.56 8.69 0.86
N SER A 192 -11.98 7.99 -0.09
CA SER A 192 -10.79 8.47 -0.82
C SER A 192 -11.12 9.54 -1.86
N VAL A 193 -12.38 9.60 -2.33
CA VAL A 193 -12.86 10.72 -3.18
C VAL A 193 -13.05 11.94 -2.29
N ARG A 194 -12.28 12.99 -2.58
CA ARG A 194 -12.27 14.19 -1.75
C ARG A 194 -11.75 15.41 -2.50
N LYS A 195 -12.08 16.58 -1.99
CA LYS A 195 -11.52 17.87 -2.42
C LYS A 195 -10.70 18.44 -1.26
N ILE A 196 -9.49 18.88 -1.51
CA ILE A 196 -8.59 19.43 -0.48
C ILE A 196 -8.16 20.84 -0.86
N GLN A 197 -7.96 21.70 0.15
CA GLN A 197 -7.33 23.00 0.00
C GLN A 197 -5.83 22.83 -0.26
N ILE A 198 -5.29 23.65 -1.17
CA ILE A 198 -3.86 23.80 -1.44
C ILE A 198 -3.43 25.23 -1.14
N ASP A 199 -2.18 25.42 -0.72
CA ASP A 199 -1.65 26.74 -0.42
C ASP A 199 -1.40 27.56 -1.69
N TRP A 200 -1.38 28.89 -1.56
CA TRP A 200 -1.23 29.82 -2.68
C TRP A 200 0.10 29.65 -3.43
N GLN A 201 1.17 29.23 -2.75
CA GLN A 201 2.46 28.97 -3.40
C GLN A 201 2.36 27.74 -4.33
N SER A 202 1.68 26.69 -3.87
CA SER A 202 1.35 25.53 -4.72
C SER A 202 0.46 25.92 -5.90
N VAL A 203 -0.54 26.79 -5.67
CA VAL A 203 -1.41 27.31 -6.75
C VAL A 203 -0.59 27.97 -7.84
N ILE A 204 0.29 28.91 -7.52
CA ILE A 204 1.14 29.60 -8.51
C ILE A 204 2.00 28.59 -9.28
N ARG A 205 2.74 27.75 -8.57
CA ARG A 205 3.68 26.80 -9.21
C ARG A 205 2.99 25.80 -10.12
N PHE A 206 1.87 25.22 -9.67
CA PHE A 206 1.15 24.24 -10.46
C PHE A 206 0.33 24.88 -11.59
N SER A 207 -0.17 26.11 -11.44
CA SER A 207 -0.85 26.80 -12.55
C SER A 207 0.08 27.09 -13.73
N GLU A 208 1.35 27.38 -13.45
CA GLU A 208 2.38 27.54 -14.49
C GLU A 208 2.77 26.18 -15.09
N LEU A 209 3.03 25.19 -14.24
CA LEU A 209 3.46 23.84 -14.67
C LEU A 209 2.45 23.17 -15.61
N VAL A 210 1.16 23.28 -15.32
CA VAL A 210 0.11 22.61 -16.13
C VAL A 210 -0.32 23.41 -17.36
N LYS A 211 0.18 24.62 -17.52
CA LYS A 211 -0.15 25.49 -18.66
C LYS A 211 0.30 24.83 -19.97
N GLY A 212 -0.68 24.57 -20.85
CA GLY A 212 -0.43 23.91 -22.14
C GLY A 212 -0.37 22.39 -22.10
N LEU A 213 -0.51 21.76 -20.90
CA LEU A 213 -0.69 20.31 -20.83
C LEU A 213 -2.13 19.91 -21.19
N PRO A 214 -2.35 18.71 -21.76
CA PRO A 214 -3.68 18.19 -22.03
C PRO A 214 -4.51 18.04 -20.75
N ASP A 215 -5.71 18.56 -20.73
CA ASP A 215 -6.57 18.65 -19.54
C ASP A 215 -6.93 17.29 -18.90
N ASP A 216 -6.98 16.23 -19.71
CA ASP A 216 -7.43 14.89 -19.31
C ASP A 216 -6.31 13.85 -19.25
N GLN A 217 -5.07 14.26 -19.49
CA GLN A 217 -3.89 13.38 -19.38
C GLN A 217 -3.23 13.52 -18.00
N PRO A 218 -2.64 12.44 -17.47
CA PRO A 218 -1.92 12.50 -16.19
C PRO A 218 -0.66 13.37 -16.33
N ILE A 219 -0.45 14.28 -15.38
CA ILE A 219 0.66 15.25 -15.40
C ILE A 219 2.02 14.54 -15.30
N PHE A 220 2.13 13.51 -14.47
CA PHE A 220 3.41 12.89 -14.09
C PHE A 220 3.66 11.53 -14.75
N VAL A 221 2.86 11.14 -15.72
CA VAL A 221 3.00 9.83 -16.35
C VAL A 221 3.35 10.01 -17.82
N ASP A 222 4.58 9.62 -18.12
CA ASP A 222 5.08 9.42 -19.46
C ASP A 222 5.63 7.98 -19.54
N GLY A 223 4.86 7.07 -20.15
CA GLY A 223 5.17 5.66 -20.19
C GLY A 223 5.00 4.92 -18.84
N LYS A 224 5.85 3.94 -18.58
CA LYS A 224 5.78 3.11 -17.36
C LYS A 224 6.50 3.76 -16.18
N VAL A 225 5.76 4.02 -15.12
CA VAL A 225 6.27 4.64 -13.89
C VAL A 225 6.53 3.59 -12.81
N TYR A 226 7.70 3.67 -12.18
CA TYR A 226 8.05 2.83 -11.04
C TYR A 226 8.16 3.68 -9.76
N ASN A 227 7.61 3.17 -8.67
CA ASN A 227 7.71 3.82 -7.37
C ASN A 227 9.17 3.96 -6.90
N SER A 228 10.04 3.01 -7.26
CA SER A 228 11.48 3.08 -6.99
C SER A 228 12.12 4.32 -7.59
N THR A 229 11.81 4.66 -8.85
CA THR A 229 12.39 5.84 -9.52
C THR A 229 12.15 7.13 -8.72
N VAL A 230 10.92 7.34 -8.24
CA VAL A 230 10.60 8.53 -7.44
C VAL A 230 11.27 8.47 -6.05
N ASN A 231 11.34 7.28 -5.44
CA ASN A 231 12.05 7.11 -4.18
C ASN A 231 13.56 7.35 -4.32
N ASP A 232 14.17 6.97 -5.44
CA ASP A 232 15.60 7.21 -5.70
C ASP A 232 15.89 8.72 -5.86
N VAL A 233 14.97 9.47 -6.49
CA VAL A 233 15.06 10.94 -6.54
C VAL A 233 14.96 11.54 -5.14
N LEU A 234 13.94 11.13 -4.37
CA LEU A 234 13.75 11.58 -3.00
C LEU A 234 14.94 11.25 -2.09
N SER A 235 15.50 10.04 -2.21
CA SER A 235 16.68 9.61 -1.44
C SER A 235 17.87 10.52 -1.70
N ARG A 236 18.17 10.82 -2.96
CA ARG A 236 19.27 11.74 -3.34
C ARG A 236 19.10 13.14 -2.73
N HIS A 237 17.86 13.67 -2.69
CA HIS A 237 17.59 14.94 -2.01
C HIS A 237 17.83 14.84 -0.50
N CYS A 238 17.31 13.78 0.15
CA CYS A 238 17.51 13.56 1.58
C CYS A 238 18.99 13.45 1.94
N GLU A 239 19.76 12.66 1.18
CA GLU A 239 21.20 12.47 1.38
C GLU A 239 21.98 13.76 1.17
N ARG A 240 21.69 14.51 0.09
CA ARG A 240 22.31 15.81 -0.20
C ARG A 240 22.04 16.84 0.91
N CYS A 241 20.87 16.78 1.52
CA CYS A 241 20.47 17.67 2.61
C CYS A 241 20.89 17.17 4.00
N ASN A 242 21.52 16.01 4.10
CA ASN A 242 21.88 15.35 5.36
C ASN A 242 20.66 15.20 6.32
N ILE A 243 19.52 14.82 5.77
CA ILE A 243 18.29 14.52 6.52
C ILE A 243 17.94 13.03 6.38
N PRO A 244 17.09 12.48 7.26
CA PRO A 244 16.71 11.08 7.19
C PRO A 244 16.09 10.70 5.85
N VAL A 245 16.53 9.58 5.25
CA VAL A 245 15.95 9.04 4.03
C VAL A 245 14.61 8.41 4.34
N ILE A 246 13.56 8.93 3.69
CA ILE A 246 12.20 8.41 3.78
C ILE A 246 11.69 7.98 2.39
N SER A 247 10.62 7.21 2.36
CA SER A 247 9.93 6.90 1.11
C SER A 247 8.93 8.00 0.73
N ILE A 248 8.48 8.01 -0.53
CA ILE A 248 7.41 8.91 -0.98
C ILE A 248 6.13 8.77 -0.12
N HIS A 249 5.84 7.56 0.39
CA HIS A 249 4.76 7.35 1.35
C HIS A 249 5.06 7.98 2.72
N GLY A 250 6.33 8.09 3.09
CA GLY A 250 6.79 8.80 4.28
C GLY A 250 6.45 10.29 4.26
N LEU A 251 6.40 10.94 3.08
CA LEU A 251 5.94 12.33 2.96
C LEU A 251 4.46 12.48 3.37
N ARG A 252 3.63 11.49 3.08
CA ARG A 252 2.24 11.48 3.55
C ARG A 252 2.18 11.36 5.08
N HIS A 253 3.05 10.55 5.70
CA HIS A 253 3.16 10.49 7.16
C HIS A 253 3.68 11.81 7.73
N THR A 254 4.65 12.44 7.09
CA THR A 254 5.16 13.77 7.43
C THR A 254 4.04 14.80 7.42
N HIS A 255 3.25 14.86 6.33
CA HIS A 255 2.11 15.76 6.19
C HIS A 255 1.08 15.58 7.32
N ALA A 256 0.72 14.31 7.62
CA ALA A 256 -0.19 13.99 8.71
C ALA A 256 0.35 14.45 10.07
N SER A 257 1.60 14.12 10.37
CA SER A 257 2.25 14.45 11.65
C SER A 257 2.34 15.95 11.87
N LEU A 258 2.68 16.72 10.84
CA LEU A 258 2.76 18.18 10.93
C LEU A 258 1.39 18.83 11.15
N LEU A 259 0.34 18.35 10.47
CA LEU A 259 -1.02 18.85 10.72
C LEU A 259 -1.48 18.57 12.15
N LEU A 260 -1.18 17.39 12.69
CA LEU A 260 -1.48 17.05 14.08
C LEU A 260 -0.68 17.92 15.05
N PHE A 261 0.61 18.14 14.76
CA PHE A 261 1.48 18.98 15.57
C PHE A 261 1.00 20.44 15.63
N THR A 262 0.42 20.95 14.54
CA THR A 262 -0.17 22.30 14.49
C THR A 262 -1.58 22.39 15.09
N GLY A 263 -2.07 21.31 15.74
CA GLY A 263 -3.36 21.31 16.45
C GLY A 263 -4.57 20.99 15.57
N VAL A 264 -4.38 20.56 14.31
CA VAL A 264 -5.49 20.11 13.47
C VAL A 264 -6.06 18.81 14.04
N SER A 265 -7.37 18.73 14.19
CA SER A 265 -8.03 17.54 14.75
C SER A 265 -7.74 16.29 13.93
N ILE A 266 -7.64 15.14 14.61
CA ILE A 266 -7.45 13.82 13.98
C ILE A 266 -8.51 13.57 12.91
N ALA A 267 -9.78 13.95 13.18
CA ALA A 267 -10.89 13.84 12.25
C ALA A 267 -10.65 14.61 10.94
N SER A 268 -10.16 15.84 11.04
CA SER A 268 -9.85 16.71 9.89
C SER A 268 -8.67 16.16 9.09
N VAL A 269 -7.62 15.68 9.76
CA VAL A 269 -6.46 15.05 9.11
C VAL A 269 -6.89 13.77 8.38
N ALA A 270 -7.68 12.90 9.03
CA ALA A 270 -8.18 11.66 8.41
C ALA A 270 -9.05 11.95 7.17
N ARG A 271 -9.94 12.96 7.24
CA ARG A 271 -10.76 13.41 6.10
C ARG A 271 -9.89 13.91 4.96
N ARG A 272 -8.90 14.79 5.25
CA ARG A 272 -7.95 15.31 4.26
C ARG A 272 -7.17 14.19 3.57
N LEU A 273 -6.78 13.18 4.32
CA LEU A 273 -6.03 12.04 3.80
C LEU A 273 -6.91 10.95 3.15
N GLY A 274 -8.24 11.00 3.29
CA GLY A 274 -9.16 10.01 2.73
C GLY A 274 -9.06 8.65 3.43
N HIS A 275 -9.08 8.65 4.77
CA HIS A 275 -9.21 7.45 5.59
C HIS A 275 -10.71 7.11 5.78
N SER A 276 -11.05 5.81 5.72
CA SER A 276 -12.43 5.33 5.80
C SER A 276 -12.94 5.13 7.23
N SER A 277 -12.04 5.02 8.17
CA SER A 277 -12.33 4.83 9.60
C SER A 277 -11.37 5.65 10.45
N PHE A 278 -11.90 6.17 11.55
CA PHE A 278 -11.07 6.66 12.64
C PHE A 278 -10.58 5.45 13.44
N PRO A 279 -9.34 5.45 13.93
CA PRO A 279 -8.90 4.45 14.89
C PRO A 279 -9.70 4.57 16.19
#